data_b898da3e1de9e4459355077eb964e30a
#
_entry.id   b898da3e1de9e4459355077eb964e30a
#
_cell.length_a   1.000
_cell.length_b   1.000
_cell.length_c   1.000
_cell.angle_alpha   90.00
_cell.angle_beta   90.00
_cell.angle_gamma   90.00
#
_symmetry.space_group_name_H-M   'P 1'
#
loop_
_entity.id
_entity.type
_entity.pdbx_description
1 polymer ?
#
loop_
_entity_poly.entity_id
_entity_poly.type
_entity_poly.pdbx_seq_one_letter_code
_entity_poly.pdbx_strand_id
1 'polypeptide(L)'
;YLHYYSEMLTQLLSSYSDYHYKFLVFSSEHGAEEEQQYIEELLSYQIEGLIVLSHTLSSKQLSSYQIPIVAIEREAEYISSVTTDNYMGALQATTLLIRDKCDILIHINVNVEKTVPAYDRIRAFKETCEEYQVPYDIDLSVSGNSYQEILNEIRRIFTRIEEKYPNQKKGIFLSNDTYANLSLIHISEPTRLLSIS
;
A
#
# COMPACT_ATOMS: atom_id res chain seq x y z
N TYR A 1 -5.60 -5.40 -4.61
CA TYR A 1 -6.29 -4.47 -3.71
C TYR A 1 -7.31 -5.17 -2.82
N LEU A 2 -8.08 -6.10 -3.39
CA LEU A 2 -9.20 -6.73 -2.68
C LEU A 2 -8.76 -7.74 -1.61
N HIS A 3 -7.64 -8.42 -1.76
CA HIS A 3 -7.27 -9.51 -0.85
C HIS A 3 -6.85 -8.99 0.52
N TYR A 4 -5.93 -8.04 0.58
CA TYR A 4 -5.47 -7.44 1.85
C TYR A 4 -6.61 -6.84 2.67
N TYR A 5 -7.42 -5.96 2.08
CA TYR A 5 -8.53 -5.32 2.80
C TYR A 5 -9.63 -6.31 3.17
N SER A 6 -9.91 -7.33 2.33
CA SER A 6 -10.88 -8.37 2.65
C SER A 6 -10.43 -9.24 3.82
N GLU A 7 -9.16 -9.62 3.85
CA GLU A 7 -8.59 -10.39 4.95
C GLU A 7 -8.59 -9.57 6.25
N MET A 8 -8.14 -8.32 6.19
CA MET A 8 -8.16 -7.42 7.34
C MET A 8 -9.58 -7.21 7.88
N LEU A 9 -10.56 -6.97 7.00
CA LEU A 9 -11.95 -6.84 7.41
C LEU A 9 -12.46 -8.15 8.07
N THR A 10 -12.12 -9.31 7.51
CA THR A 10 -12.45 -10.60 8.10
C THR A 10 -11.89 -10.74 9.51
N GLN A 11 -10.64 -10.36 9.73
CA GLN A 11 -10.01 -10.40 11.04
C GLN A 11 -10.65 -9.40 12.03
N LEU A 12 -10.96 -8.18 11.58
CA LEU A 12 -11.67 -7.22 12.41
C LEU A 12 -13.04 -7.74 12.84
N LEU A 13 -13.82 -8.30 11.91
CA LEU A 13 -15.15 -8.84 12.20
C LEU A 13 -15.08 -10.07 13.11
N SER A 14 -14.03 -10.89 13.01
CA SER A 14 -13.85 -12.07 13.87
C SER A 14 -13.64 -11.70 15.35
N SER A 15 -13.19 -10.48 15.64
CA SER A 15 -13.00 -9.97 16.99
C SER A 15 -14.31 -9.86 17.80
N TYR A 16 -15.48 -9.99 17.13
CA TYR A 16 -16.77 -10.05 17.80
C TYR A 16 -16.83 -11.14 18.86
N SER A 17 -16.23 -12.30 18.60
CA SER A 17 -16.22 -13.42 19.55
C SER A 17 -15.51 -13.08 20.87
N ASP A 18 -14.52 -12.19 20.82
CA ASP A 18 -13.67 -11.85 21.95
C ASP A 18 -14.18 -10.63 22.73
N TYR A 19 -14.71 -9.64 22.00
CA TYR A 19 -15.07 -8.33 22.56
C TYR A 19 -16.57 -8.01 22.50
N HIS A 20 -17.37 -8.78 21.76
CA HIS A 20 -18.81 -8.63 21.57
C HIS A 20 -19.25 -7.32 20.92
N TYR A 21 -18.36 -6.63 20.18
CA TYR A 21 -18.71 -5.47 19.38
C TYR A 21 -19.41 -5.87 18.10
N LYS A 22 -20.50 -5.17 17.77
CA LYS A 22 -21.15 -5.30 16.45
C LYS A 22 -20.52 -4.31 15.50
N PHE A 23 -20.32 -4.72 14.25
CA PHE A 23 -19.74 -3.90 13.21
C PHE A 23 -20.79 -3.45 12.21
N LEU A 24 -20.73 -2.17 11.84
CA LEU A 24 -21.38 -1.59 10.67
C LEU A 24 -20.27 -1.21 9.70
N VAL A 25 -20.40 -1.62 8.43
CA VAL A 25 -19.34 -1.39 7.43
C VAL A 25 -19.93 -0.57 6.29
N PHE A 26 -19.29 0.57 6.00
CA PHE A 26 -19.61 1.45 4.89
C PHE A 26 -18.40 1.54 3.96
N SER A 27 -18.62 1.59 2.66
CA SER A 27 -17.60 1.79 1.65
C SER A 27 -17.91 3.05 0.87
N SER A 28 -17.03 4.05 0.91
CA SER A 28 -17.16 5.27 0.13
C SER A 28 -16.33 5.17 -1.15
N GLU A 29 -16.89 5.56 -2.27
CA GLU A 29 -16.24 5.59 -3.59
C GLU A 29 -16.13 7.00 -4.17
N HIS A 30 -16.92 7.95 -3.65
CA HIS A 30 -17.16 9.25 -4.27
C HIS A 30 -16.57 10.45 -3.51
N GLY A 31 -15.60 10.22 -2.62
CA GLY A 31 -14.81 11.28 -2.01
C GLY A 31 -15.28 11.76 -0.64
N ALA A 32 -14.83 12.96 -0.24
CA ALA A 32 -14.94 13.46 1.13
C ALA A 32 -16.38 13.72 1.60
N GLU A 33 -17.24 14.17 0.71
CA GLU A 33 -18.65 14.48 1.05
C GLU A 33 -19.40 13.19 1.37
N GLU A 34 -19.22 12.14 0.60
CA GLU A 34 -19.83 10.83 0.85
C GLU A 34 -19.30 10.20 2.14
N GLU A 35 -17.99 10.25 2.36
CA GLU A 35 -17.38 9.75 3.60
C GLU A 35 -17.96 10.48 4.82
N GLN A 36 -18.10 11.80 4.75
CA GLN A 36 -18.68 12.58 5.82
C GLN A 36 -20.13 12.18 6.11
N GLN A 37 -20.96 12.02 5.06
CA GLN A 37 -22.35 11.57 5.20
C GLN A 37 -22.44 10.18 5.87
N TYR A 38 -21.57 9.24 5.49
CA TYR A 38 -21.52 7.91 6.12
C TYR A 38 -21.11 7.97 7.59
N ILE A 39 -20.16 8.85 7.94
CA ILE A 39 -19.79 9.04 9.35
C ILE A 39 -20.96 9.61 10.14
N GLU A 40 -21.66 10.61 9.62
CA GLU A 40 -22.86 11.21 10.25
C GLU A 40 -23.97 10.16 10.42
N GLU A 41 -24.17 9.29 9.42
CA GLU A 41 -25.13 8.19 9.51
C GLU A 41 -24.71 7.17 10.59
N LEU A 42 -23.43 6.76 10.62
CA LEU A 42 -22.89 5.87 11.66
C LEU A 42 -23.08 6.47 13.07
N LEU A 43 -22.83 7.77 13.23
CA LEU A 43 -23.07 8.46 14.50
C LEU A 43 -24.56 8.42 14.93
N SER A 44 -25.49 8.45 13.97
CA SER A 44 -26.92 8.33 14.27
C SER A 44 -27.29 6.96 14.86
N TYR A 45 -26.50 5.93 14.57
CA TYR A 45 -26.63 4.60 15.18
C TYR A 45 -25.98 4.50 16.57
N GLN A 46 -25.46 5.60 17.11
CA GLN A 46 -24.81 5.66 18.42
C GLN A 46 -23.61 4.69 18.54
N ILE A 47 -22.76 4.68 17.54
CA ILE A 47 -21.54 3.86 17.54
C ILE A 47 -20.61 4.30 18.68
N GLU A 48 -19.90 3.33 19.27
CA GLU A 48 -18.94 3.56 20.37
C GLU A 48 -17.55 3.96 19.88
N GLY A 49 -17.25 3.72 18.62
CA GLY A 49 -15.98 4.07 17.99
C GLY A 49 -16.00 3.85 16.48
N LEU A 50 -14.98 4.34 15.81
CA LEU A 50 -14.84 4.28 14.35
C LEU A 50 -13.45 3.77 13.96
N ILE A 51 -13.39 2.82 13.04
CA ILE A 51 -12.16 2.40 12.36
C ILE A 51 -12.19 2.96 10.93
N VAL A 52 -11.16 3.72 10.55
CA VAL A 52 -11.09 4.41 9.27
C VAL A 52 -9.93 3.88 8.45
N LEU A 53 -10.24 3.40 7.23
CA LEU A 53 -9.28 2.91 6.25
C LEU A 53 -9.10 3.88 5.07
N SER A 54 -10.01 4.83 4.91
CA SER A 54 -9.96 5.85 3.85
C SER A 54 -8.86 6.88 4.09
N HIS A 55 -8.46 7.59 3.05
CA HIS A 55 -7.51 8.70 3.12
C HIS A 55 -8.14 10.06 2.75
N THR A 56 -9.47 10.12 2.71
CA THR A 56 -10.21 11.26 2.14
C THR A 56 -10.33 12.42 3.13
N LEU A 57 -10.81 12.13 4.36
CA LEU A 57 -10.87 13.14 5.42
C LEU A 57 -9.55 13.20 6.19
N SER A 58 -9.07 14.37 6.55
CA SER A 58 -7.86 14.54 7.38
C SER A 58 -8.09 14.03 8.80
N SER A 59 -7.00 13.66 9.49
CA SER A 59 -7.06 13.25 10.91
C SER A 59 -7.66 14.34 11.81
N LYS A 60 -7.44 15.63 11.47
CA LYS A 60 -8.03 16.77 12.16
C LYS A 60 -9.56 16.84 11.99
N GLN A 61 -10.07 16.59 10.78
CA GLN A 61 -11.52 16.53 10.56
C GLN A 61 -12.15 15.37 11.32
N LEU A 62 -11.51 14.19 11.24
CA LEU A 62 -11.99 13.00 11.96
C LEU A 62 -12.01 13.23 13.48
N SER A 63 -11.02 13.87 14.06
CA SER A 63 -10.97 14.16 15.52
C SER A 63 -12.11 15.06 16.00
N SER A 64 -12.77 15.82 15.12
CA SER A 64 -13.89 16.69 15.46
C SER A 64 -15.19 15.94 15.82
N TYR A 65 -15.30 14.67 15.47
CA TYR A 65 -16.49 13.87 15.78
C TYR A 65 -16.59 13.43 17.25
N GLN A 66 -15.57 13.65 18.05
CA GLN A 66 -15.56 13.43 19.51
C GLN A 66 -15.92 12.00 19.95
N ILE A 67 -15.63 11.02 19.12
CA ILE A 67 -15.68 9.59 19.44
C ILE A 67 -14.30 8.96 19.33
N PRO A 68 -14.03 7.81 19.91
CA PRO A 68 -12.80 7.07 19.68
C PRO A 68 -12.65 6.72 18.19
N ILE A 69 -11.53 7.13 17.58
CA ILE A 69 -11.25 6.83 16.18
C ILE A 69 -9.85 6.21 16.07
N VAL A 70 -9.77 5.10 15.35
CA VAL A 70 -8.51 4.45 14.98
C VAL A 70 -8.40 4.41 13.45
N ALA A 71 -7.33 4.99 12.94
CA ALA A 71 -7.00 4.93 11.52
C ALA A 71 -6.09 3.73 11.22
N ILE A 72 -6.20 3.15 10.02
CA ILE A 72 -5.33 2.08 9.55
C ILE A 72 -4.59 2.55 8.31
N GLU A 73 -3.25 2.35 8.28
CA GLU A 73 -2.35 2.64 7.16
C GLU A 73 -2.41 4.09 6.65
N ARG A 74 -2.64 5.06 7.55
CA ARG A 74 -2.70 6.49 7.18
C ARG A 74 -2.05 7.40 8.21
N GLU A 75 -1.80 8.66 7.80
CA GLU A 75 -1.41 9.74 8.72
C GLU A 75 -2.49 9.94 9.80
N ALA A 76 -2.05 10.20 11.03
CA ALA A 76 -2.93 10.32 12.19
C ALA A 76 -2.37 11.23 13.30
N GLU A 77 -2.09 12.48 12.98
CA GLU A 77 -1.60 13.45 13.98
C GLU A 77 -2.61 13.69 15.11
N TYR A 78 -3.92 13.65 14.80
CA TYR A 78 -5.01 14.04 15.71
C TYR A 78 -5.84 12.85 16.22
N ILE A 79 -5.60 11.65 15.74
CA ILE A 79 -6.32 10.41 16.13
C ILE A 79 -5.32 9.27 16.31
N SER A 80 -5.73 8.18 16.93
CA SER A 80 -4.89 6.97 17.01
C SER A 80 -4.75 6.31 15.62
N SER A 81 -3.60 5.70 15.35
CA SER A 81 -3.41 4.91 14.13
C SER A 81 -2.65 3.62 14.37
N VAL A 82 -2.89 2.67 13.47
CA VAL A 82 -2.13 1.43 13.34
C VAL A 82 -1.57 1.39 11.93
N THR A 83 -0.25 1.28 11.81
CA THR A 83 0.44 1.21 10.52
C THR A 83 1.40 0.04 10.49
N THR A 84 1.60 -0.52 9.31
CA THR A 84 2.67 -1.49 9.06
C THR A 84 4.02 -0.78 9.17
N ASP A 85 5.05 -1.49 9.63
CA ASP A 85 6.43 -1.00 9.54
C ASP A 85 6.91 -1.09 8.08
N ASN A 86 6.44 -0.13 7.28
CA ASN A 86 6.71 -0.04 5.85
C ASN A 86 8.20 0.10 5.55
N TYR A 87 8.94 0.79 6.45
CA TYR A 87 10.38 0.98 6.31
C TYR A 87 11.12 -0.36 6.47
N MET A 88 10.89 -1.06 7.57
CA MET A 88 11.56 -2.32 7.86
C MET A 88 11.22 -3.39 6.82
N GLY A 89 9.96 -3.48 6.41
CA GLY A 89 9.54 -4.41 5.37
C GLY A 89 10.27 -4.18 4.03
N ALA A 90 10.38 -2.92 3.59
CA ALA A 90 11.09 -2.58 2.36
C ALA A 90 12.60 -2.79 2.47
N LEU A 91 13.21 -2.47 3.63
CA LEU A 91 14.62 -2.74 3.89
C LEU A 91 14.92 -4.24 3.79
N GLN A 92 14.10 -5.08 4.40
CA GLN A 92 14.26 -6.54 4.35
C GLN A 92 14.11 -7.07 2.92
N ALA A 93 13.06 -6.65 2.19
CA ALA A 93 12.84 -7.05 0.81
C ALA A 93 13.99 -6.64 -0.11
N THR A 94 14.46 -5.39 0.00
CA THR A 94 15.59 -4.87 -0.79
C THR A 94 16.87 -5.63 -0.47
N THR A 95 17.13 -5.92 0.80
CA THR A 95 18.29 -6.70 1.22
C THR A 95 18.28 -8.12 0.63
N LEU A 96 17.12 -8.75 0.53
CA LEU A 96 17.00 -10.07 -0.13
C LEU A 96 17.37 -10.00 -1.62
N LEU A 97 16.92 -8.95 -2.34
CA LEU A 97 17.29 -8.76 -3.75
C LEU A 97 18.79 -8.51 -3.92
N ILE A 98 19.41 -7.76 -3.00
CA ILE A 98 20.88 -7.55 -3.00
C ILE A 98 21.62 -8.88 -2.80
N ARG A 99 21.19 -9.70 -1.84
CA ARG A 99 21.77 -11.02 -1.60
C ARG A 99 21.68 -11.97 -2.78
N ASP A 100 20.62 -11.83 -3.58
CA ASP A 100 20.43 -12.58 -4.82
C ASP A 100 21.34 -12.12 -5.96
N LYS A 101 22.19 -11.11 -5.74
CA LYS A 101 23.16 -10.57 -6.71
C LYS A 101 22.47 -10.17 -8.03
N CYS A 102 21.43 -9.36 -7.92
CA CYS A 102 20.84 -8.71 -9.07
C CYS A 102 21.75 -7.57 -9.55
N ASP A 103 21.83 -7.37 -10.88
CA ASP A 103 22.66 -6.33 -11.48
C ASP A 103 22.04 -4.94 -11.31
N ILE A 104 20.71 -4.88 -11.24
CA ILE A 104 19.91 -3.67 -11.04
C ILE A 104 18.71 -3.98 -10.16
N LEU A 105 18.39 -3.10 -9.21
CA LEU A 105 17.18 -3.18 -8.41
C LEU A 105 16.16 -2.13 -8.87
N ILE A 106 14.90 -2.52 -8.98
CA ILE A 106 13.85 -1.66 -9.50
C ILE A 106 12.65 -1.70 -8.54
N HIS A 107 12.26 -0.52 -8.04
CA HIS A 107 11.04 -0.39 -7.23
C HIS A 107 9.90 0.19 -8.09
N ILE A 108 8.77 -0.52 -8.12
CA ILE A 108 7.57 -0.11 -8.85
C ILE A 108 6.47 0.21 -7.86
N ASN A 109 5.98 1.44 -7.91
CA ASN A 109 4.95 1.95 -6.99
C ASN A 109 4.05 2.99 -7.67
N VAL A 110 3.00 3.40 -6.97
CA VAL A 110 2.30 4.66 -7.26
C VAL A 110 3.08 5.83 -6.69
N ASN A 111 2.83 7.02 -7.22
CA ASN A 111 3.34 8.24 -6.61
C ASN A 111 2.53 8.54 -5.34
N VAL A 112 3.16 8.43 -4.18
CA VAL A 112 2.55 8.70 -2.87
C VAL A 112 3.20 9.91 -2.22
N GLU A 113 2.41 10.68 -1.47
CA GLU A 113 2.93 11.81 -0.69
C GLU A 113 3.84 11.33 0.44
N LYS A 114 4.83 12.15 0.79
CA LYS A 114 5.83 11.84 1.83
C LYS A 114 5.24 11.70 3.23
N THR A 115 4.06 12.23 3.45
CA THR A 115 3.31 12.17 4.71
C THR A 115 2.55 10.86 4.90
N VAL A 116 2.38 10.08 3.84
CA VAL A 116 1.69 8.80 3.88
C VAL A 116 2.63 7.69 4.33
N PRO A 117 2.26 6.81 5.29
CA PRO A 117 3.13 5.74 5.79
C PRO A 117 3.73 4.85 4.70
N ALA A 118 2.98 4.60 3.62
CA ALA A 118 3.45 3.82 2.47
C ALA A 118 4.66 4.43 1.73
N TYR A 119 4.94 5.75 1.90
CA TYR A 119 6.13 6.39 1.33
C TYR A 119 7.43 5.79 1.89
N ASP A 120 7.40 5.28 3.10
CA ASP A 120 8.56 4.65 3.72
C ASP A 120 9.07 3.42 2.96
N ARG A 121 8.24 2.78 2.13
CA ARG A 121 8.69 1.72 1.21
C ARG A 121 9.66 2.27 0.17
N ILE A 122 9.35 3.43 -0.41
CA ILE A 122 10.20 4.10 -1.40
C ILE A 122 11.49 4.57 -0.74
N ARG A 123 11.38 5.19 0.44
CA ARG A 123 12.51 5.73 1.20
C ARG A 123 13.49 4.61 1.57
N ALA A 124 13.01 3.55 2.20
CA ALA A 124 13.85 2.43 2.63
C ALA A 124 14.51 1.70 1.45
N PHE A 125 13.79 1.50 0.34
CA PHE A 125 14.37 0.92 -0.87
C PHE A 125 15.55 1.76 -1.37
N LYS A 126 15.34 3.07 -1.50
CA LYS A 126 16.37 4.00 -1.96
C LYS A 126 17.57 4.00 -1.02
N GLU A 127 17.37 4.25 0.27
CA GLU A 127 18.43 4.33 1.27
C GLU A 127 19.23 3.02 1.36
N THR A 128 18.56 1.87 1.27
CA THR A 128 19.24 0.56 1.27
C THR A 128 20.09 0.37 0.02
N CYS A 129 19.60 0.72 -1.17
CA CYS A 129 20.41 0.64 -2.39
C CYS A 129 21.64 1.57 -2.33
N GLU A 130 21.47 2.78 -1.80
CA GLU A 130 22.56 3.75 -1.63
C GLU A 130 23.61 3.25 -0.62
N GLU A 131 23.17 2.70 0.51
CA GLU A 131 24.06 2.13 1.54
C GLU A 131 24.91 0.98 0.99
N TYR A 132 24.29 0.07 0.24
CA TYR A 132 24.99 -1.08 -0.35
C TYR A 132 25.64 -0.76 -1.70
N GLN A 133 25.52 0.47 -2.20
CA GLN A 133 26.07 0.94 -3.48
C GLN A 133 25.64 0.07 -4.68
N VAL A 134 24.39 -0.38 -4.68
CA VAL A 134 23.80 -1.19 -5.75
C VAL A 134 23.06 -0.28 -6.72
N PRO A 135 23.22 -0.48 -8.04
CA PRO A 135 22.43 0.27 -9.02
C PRO A 135 20.94 0.06 -8.82
N TYR A 136 20.16 1.14 -8.88
CA TYR A 136 18.71 1.06 -8.71
C TYR A 136 17.94 2.04 -9.61
N ASP A 137 16.68 1.76 -9.79
CA ASP A 137 15.70 2.63 -10.45
C ASP A 137 14.37 2.62 -9.68
N ILE A 138 13.61 3.70 -9.78
CA ILE A 138 12.29 3.82 -9.12
C ILE A 138 11.29 4.30 -10.16
N ASP A 139 10.28 3.49 -10.43
CA ASP A 139 9.17 3.83 -11.30
C ASP A 139 7.90 4.07 -10.46
N LEU A 140 7.44 5.31 -10.45
CA LEU A 140 6.25 5.75 -9.73
C LEU A 140 5.08 6.05 -10.67
N SER A 141 5.10 5.51 -11.88
CA SER A 141 4.10 5.80 -12.89
C SER A 141 2.86 4.91 -12.83
N VAL A 142 2.81 3.93 -11.91
CA VAL A 142 1.62 3.10 -11.76
C VAL A 142 0.41 3.98 -11.46
N SER A 143 -0.61 3.87 -12.30
CA SER A 143 -1.87 4.60 -12.19
C SER A 143 -3.01 3.74 -12.71
N GLY A 144 -4.25 4.09 -12.35
CA GLY A 144 -5.45 3.42 -12.82
C GLY A 144 -6.41 3.09 -11.68
N ASN A 145 -7.70 3.13 -12.00
CA ASN A 145 -8.78 2.86 -11.04
C ASN A 145 -9.41 1.48 -11.27
N SER A 146 -9.07 0.82 -12.36
CA SER A 146 -9.56 -0.51 -12.70
C SER A 146 -8.41 -1.53 -12.82
N TYR A 147 -8.74 -2.79 -12.61
CA TYR A 147 -7.81 -3.90 -12.81
C TYR A 147 -7.15 -3.87 -14.20
N GLN A 148 -7.92 -3.57 -15.26
CA GLN A 148 -7.43 -3.56 -16.63
C GLN A 148 -6.47 -2.39 -16.89
N GLU A 149 -6.74 -1.23 -16.32
CA GLU A 149 -5.84 -0.06 -16.43
C GLU A 149 -4.51 -0.33 -15.75
N ILE A 150 -4.55 -0.84 -14.51
CA ILE A 150 -3.35 -1.21 -13.76
C ILE A 150 -2.55 -2.29 -14.51
N LEU A 151 -3.21 -3.32 -15.05
CA LEU A 151 -2.56 -4.36 -15.84
C LEU A 151 -1.84 -3.77 -17.06
N ASN A 152 -2.49 -2.86 -17.79
CA ASN A 152 -1.89 -2.24 -18.96
C ASN A 152 -0.69 -1.36 -18.57
N GLU A 153 -0.76 -0.66 -17.45
CA GLU A 153 0.36 0.17 -16.97
C GLU A 153 1.53 -0.70 -16.51
N ILE A 154 1.29 -1.77 -15.76
CA ILE A 154 2.34 -2.74 -15.38
C ILE A 154 3.02 -3.31 -16.63
N ARG A 155 2.26 -3.66 -17.67
CA ARG A 155 2.85 -4.11 -18.97
C ARG A 155 3.80 -3.08 -19.56
N ARG A 156 3.39 -1.81 -19.63
CA ARG A 156 4.22 -0.72 -20.16
C ARG A 156 5.49 -0.53 -19.37
N ILE A 157 5.38 -0.60 -18.04
CA ILE A 157 6.53 -0.47 -17.14
C ILE A 157 7.53 -1.60 -17.39
N PHE A 158 7.07 -2.85 -17.46
CA PHE A 158 7.95 -3.99 -17.68
C PHE A 158 8.60 -3.93 -19.08
N THR A 159 7.88 -3.51 -20.12
CA THR A 159 8.47 -3.30 -21.45
C THR A 159 9.60 -2.27 -21.39
N ARG A 160 9.37 -1.12 -20.72
CA ARG A 160 10.43 -0.10 -20.54
C ARG A 160 11.64 -0.62 -19.79
N ILE A 161 11.42 -1.43 -18.75
CA ILE A 161 12.49 -2.02 -17.94
C ILE A 161 13.33 -2.97 -18.79
N GLU A 162 12.71 -3.81 -19.62
CA GLU A 162 13.42 -4.72 -20.52
C GLU A 162 14.26 -3.95 -21.57
N GLU A 163 13.71 -2.90 -22.14
CA GLU A 163 14.41 -2.05 -23.09
C GLU A 163 15.57 -1.27 -22.46
N LYS A 164 15.37 -0.77 -21.22
CA LYS A 164 16.38 0.04 -20.51
C LYS A 164 17.54 -0.79 -19.95
N TYR A 165 17.27 -2.01 -19.52
CA TYR A 165 18.22 -2.90 -18.85
C TYR A 165 18.32 -4.27 -19.54
N PRO A 166 18.69 -4.32 -20.84
CA PRO A 166 18.79 -5.58 -21.56
C PRO A 166 19.91 -6.45 -20.96
N ASN A 167 19.67 -7.76 -20.88
CA ASN A 167 20.65 -8.75 -20.42
C ASN A 167 21.16 -8.58 -18.98
N GLN A 168 20.50 -7.74 -18.16
CA GLN A 168 20.82 -7.61 -16.74
C GLN A 168 19.87 -8.48 -15.89
N LYS A 169 20.39 -9.08 -14.84
CA LYS A 169 19.55 -9.72 -13.82
C LYS A 169 18.87 -8.64 -12.99
N LYS A 170 17.57 -8.55 -13.11
CA LYS A 170 16.74 -7.54 -12.47
C LYS A 170 16.15 -8.05 -11.16
N GLY A 171 16.30 -7.30 -10.09
CA GLY A 171 15.57 -7.50 -8.84
C GLY A 171 14.42 -6.51 -8.78
N ILE A 172 13.16 -6.98 -8.77
CA ILE A 172 12.00 -6.10 -8.81
C ILE A 172 11.26 -6.15 -7.48
N PHE A 173 11.13 -5.00 -6.85
CA PHE A 173 10.33 -4.78 -5.64
C PHE A 173 9.04 -4.06 -6.01
N LEU A 174 7.92 -4.74 -5.84
CA LEU A 174 6.57 -4.22 -6.10
C LEU A 174 5.89 -3.82 -4.79
N SER A 175 5.19 -2.71 -4.79
CA SER A 175 4.61 -2.11 -3.59
C SER A 175 3.51 -2.94 -2.95
N ASN A 176 2.88 -3.86 -3.68
CA ASN A 176 1.83 -4.74 -3.18
C ASN A 176 1.70 -6.03 -4.01
N ASP A 177 0.96 -6.99 -3.47
CA ASP A 177 0.70 -8.31 -4.06
C ASP A 177 -0.11 -8.24 -5.36
N THR A 178 -1.01 -7.29 -5.50
CA THR A 178 -1.77 -7.09 -6.75
C THR A 178 -0.83 -6.81 -7.91
N TYR A 179 0.14 -5.88 -7.73
CA TYR A 179 1.12 -5.58 -8.77
C TYR A 179 2.04 -6.77 -9.04
N ALA A 180 2.40 -7.52 -7.99
CA ALA A 180 3.19 -8.73 -8.13
C ALA A 180 2.44 -9.77 -8.99
N ASN A 181 1.20 -10.05 -8.68
CA ASN A 181 0.37 -11.00 -9.46
C ASN A 181 0.21 -10.57 -10.93
N LEU A 182 -0.06 -9.28 -11.16
CA LEU A 182 -0.19 -8.75 -12.51
C LEU A 182 1.12 -8.79 -13.31
N SER A 183 2.26 -8.70 -12.64
CA SER A 183 3.57 -8.73 -13.29
C SER A 183 4.00 -10.14 -13.70
N LEU A 184 3.52 -11.19 -13.02
CA LEU A 184 3.92 -12.58 -13.29
C LEU A 184 3.72 -13.01 -14.74
N ILE A 185 2.73 -12.46 -15.44
CA ILE A 185 2.47 -12.77 -16.86
C ILE A 185 3.48 -12.13 -17.82
N HIS A 186 4.38 -11.28 -17.32
CA HIS A 186 5.39 -10.55 -18.13
C HIS A 186 6.82 -10.86 -17.75
N ILE A 187 7.01 -11.74 -16.76
CA ILE A 187 8.35 -12.06 -16.28
C ILE A 187 8.92 -13.18 -17.12
N SER A 188 10.01 -12.88 -17.80
CA SER A 188 10.92 -13.88 -18.36
C SER A 188 12.13 -14.02 -17.44
N GLU A 189 12.59 -15.25 -17.21
CA GLU A 189 13.86 -15.49 -16.52
C GLU A 189 15.01 -14.68 -17.20
N PRO A 190 15.92 -14.08 -16.42
CA PRO A 190 16.17 -14.22 -14.99
C PRO A 190 15.70 -13.01 -14.17
N THR A 191 14.46 -12.91 -13.84
CA THR A 191 13.90 -11.82 -13.01
C THR A 191 13.49 -12.36 -11.64
N ARG A 192 13.82 -11.65 -10.55
CA ARG A 192 13.36 -11.95 -9.21
C ARG A 192 12.38 -10.89 -8.71
N LEU A 193 11.21 -11.32 -8.25
CA LEU A 193 10.18 -10.46 -7.69
C LEU A 193 10.09 -10.59 -6.18
N LEU A 194 9.85 -9.47 -5.51
CA LEU A 194 9.40 -9.40 -4.13
C LEU A 194 8.28 -8.35 -4.01
N SER A 195 7.30 -8.62 -3.17
CA SER A 195 6.25 -7.69 -2.79
C SER A 195 6.05 -7.67 -1.29
N ILE A 196 5.52 -6.56 -0.78
CA ILE A 196 5.05 -6.43 0.59
C ILE A 196 3.55 -6.20 0.51
N SER A 197 2.79 -7.05 1.14
CA SER A 197 1.33 -6.94 1.35
C SER A 197 1.02 -6.44 2.75
#